data_b54668230214ad602a86137384dfdcfe
#
_entry.id   b54668230214ad602a86137384dfdcfe
#
_cell.length_a   1.000
_cell.length_b   1.000
_cell.length_c   1.000
_cell.angle_alpha   90.00
_cell.angle_beta   90.00
_cell.angle_gamma   90.00
#
_symmetry.space_group_name_H-M   'P 1'
#
loop_
_entity.id
_entity.type
_entity.pdbx_description
1 polymer ?
#
loop_
_entity_poly.entity_id
_entity_poly.type
_entity_poly.pdbx_seq_one_letter_code
_entity_poly.pdbx_strand_id
1 'polypeptide(L)'
;MCIRDRSLKPKLYVCNVDEKSISSGNKYSEEVKKNKKIDNTILVSAEIENQINQLENNDKKNFMELMNIEKTGLNYLIEKGYKLLELETFFTSGPEESRAWTVKKDSTAPVAAGKIHSDFEKGFIRAETISFDDFVNNNGWLNCKNNGKMRLEGKDYIVKDGDILNFRFNT
;
A
#
# COMPACT_ATOMS: atom_id res chain seq x y z
N MET A 1 -8.42 27.34 -11.29
CA MET A 1 -7.51 26.37 -10.65
C MET A 1 -6.09 26.73 -11.08
N CYS A 2 -5.29 27.32 -10.18
CA CYS A 2 -3.98 27.88 -10.54
C CYS A 2 -2.94 26.80 -10.78
N ILE A 3 -2.24 26.89 -11.92
CA ILE A 3 -1.10 26.04 -12.32
C ILE A 3 0.06 26.11 -11.31
N ARG A 4 0.05 27.06 -10.38
CA ARG A 4 1.07 27.27 -9.31
C ARG A 4 1.08 26.21 -8.21
N ASP A 5 0.03 25.40 -8.06
CA ASP A 5 -0.06 24.40 -6.98
C ASP A 5 0.87 23.18 -7.15
N ARG A 6 1.46 22.97 -8.33
CA ARG A 6 2.35 21.82 -8.55
C ARG A 6 3.63 21.87 -7.73
N SER A 7 4.15 23.05 -7.44
CA SER A 7 5.37 23.21 -6.66
C SER A 7 5.17 22.96 -5.16
N LEU A 8 3.93 23.06 -4.68
CA LEU A 8 3.56 22.82 -3.28
C LEU A 8 3.20 21.36 -2.98
N LYS A 9 2.99 20.55 -4.03
CA LYS A 9 2.66 19.13 -3.85
C LYS A 9 3.84 18.36 -3.26
N PRO A 10 3.58 17.34 -2.44
CA PRO A 10 4.62 16.43 -1.97
C PRO A 10 5.36 15.83 -3.16
N LYS A 11 6.68 15.70 -3.05
CA LYS A 11 7.54 15.21 -4.14
C LYS A 11 8.33 14.01 -3.65
N LEU A 12 8.37 12.97 -4.47
CA LEU A 12 9.26 11.83 -4.31
C LEU A 12 10.36 11.93 -5.38
N TYR A 13 11.61 11.80 -4.96
CA TYR A 13 12.76 11.86 -5.83
C TYR A 13 13.26 10.43 -6.09
N VAL A 14 13.27 10.04 -7.36
CA VAL A 14 13.77 8.73 -7.79
C VAL A 14 15.11 8.95 -8.49
N CYS A 15 16.19 8.46 -7.90
CA CYS A 15 17.53 8.49 -8.48
C CYS A 15 17.78 7.16 -9.18
N ASN A 16 17.80 7.18 -10.51
CA ASN A 16 18.24 6.04 -11.30
C ASN A 16 19.77 5.98 -11.25
N VAL A 17 20.29 4.88 -10.70
CA VAL A 17 21.72 4.65 -10.51
C VAL A 17 22.17 3.36 -11.21
N ASP A 18 23.47 3.20 -11.42
CA ASP A 18 24.05 1.95 -11.90
C ASP A 18 23.93 0.82 -10.85
N GLU A 19 24.15 -0.43 -11.30
CA GLU A 19 24.03 -1.62 -10.44
C GLU A 19 24.94 -1.53 -9.19
N LYS A 20 26.15 -1.02 -9.33
CA LYS A 20 27.13 -0.93 -8.23
C LYS A 20 26.73 0.10 -7.18
N SER A 21 25.92 1.07 -7.56
CA SER A 21 25.53 2.21 -6.72
C SER A 21 24.15 2.02 -6.08
N ILE A 22 23.47 0.87 -6.27
CA ILE A 22 22.10 0.70 -5.76
C ILE A 22 22.02 0.73 -4.24
N SER A 23 23.00 0.15 -3.55
CA SER A 23 23.02 0.08 -2.08
C SER A 23 23.60 1.34 -1.42
N SER A 24 24.62 1.95 -2.02
CA SER A 24 25.36 3.07 -1.42
C SER A 24 25.03 4.45 -2.03
N GLY A 25 24.44 4.47 -3.22
CA GLY A 25 24.28 5.67 -4.01
C GLY A 25 25.56 6.07 -4.75
N ASN A 26 25.49 7.17 -5.47
CA ASN A 26 26.61 7.78 -6.17
C ASN A 26 26.67 9.28 -5.88
N LYS A 27 27.68 9.95 -6.41
CA LYS A 27 27.89 11.41 -6.20
C LYS A 27 26.63 12.24 -6.50
N TYR A 28 25.89 11.89 -7.53
CA TYR A 28 24.70 12.64 -7.94
C TYR A 28 23.52 12.39 -7.01
N SER A 29 23.30 11.13 -6.61
CA SER A 29 22.25 10.79 -5.66
C SER A 29 22.50 11.40 -4.29
N GLU A 30 23.75 11.47 -3.83
CA GLU A 30 24.14 12.16 -2.60
C GLU A 30 23.89 13.67 -2.67
N GLU A 31 24.13 14.30 -3.81
CA GLU A 31 23.81 15.70 -4.01
C GLU A 31 22.30 15.97 -3.95
N VAL A 32 21.48 15.07 -4.53
CA VAL A 32 20.02 15.14 -4.41
C VAL A 32 19.58 15.00 -2.96
N LYS A 33 20.13 14.04 -2.21
CA LYS A 33 19.83 13.85 -0.78
C LYS A 33 20.19 15.08 0.05
N LYS A 34 21.33 15.73 -0.20
CA LYS A 34 21.75 16.95 0.49
C LYS A 34 20.83 18.14 0.21
N ASN A 35 20.38 18.29 -1.03
CA ASN A 35 19.57 19.43 -1.47
C ASN A 35 18.08 19.25 -1.25
N LYS A 36 17.63 18.03 -0.94
CA LYS A 36 16.21 17.66 -0.76
C LYS A 36 16.05 16.92 0.57
N LYS A 37 14.81 16.80 1.04
CA LYS A 37 14.53 16.00 2.25
C LYS A 37 14.87 14.55 1.98
N ILE A 38 15.78 13.98 2.75
CA ILE A 38 16.31 12.62 2.59
C ILE A 38 15.19 11.58 2.55
N ASP A 39 14.16 11.75 3.37
CA ASP A 39 13.03 10.79 3.48
C ASP A 39 12.26 10.59 2.18
N ASN A 40 12.32 11.53 1.25
CA ASN A 40 11.61 11.51 -0.01
C ASN A 40 12.51 11.16 -1.20
N THR A 41 13.67 10.53 -0.96
CA THR A 41 14.59 10.10 -2.02
C THR A 41 14.74 8.57 -2.00
N ILE A 42 14.61 7.94 -3.13
CA ILE A 42 14.84 6.50 -3.33
C ILE A 42 15.89 6.28 -4.43
N LEU A 43 16.67 5.20 -4.28
CA LEU A 43 17.59 4.73 -5.31
C LEU A 43 16.92 3.58 -6.07
N VAL A 44 17.00 3.60 -7.38
CA VAL A 44 16.49 2.54 -8.26
C VAL A 44 17.54 2.28 -9.34
N SER A 45 17.74 1.06 -9.73
CA SER A 45 18.46 0.71 -10.95
C SER A 45 17.48 0.13 -11.97
N ALA A 46 17.22 0.87 -13.02
CA ALA A 46 16.33 0.40 -14.08
C ALA A 46 16.85 -0.86 -14.77
N GLU A 47 18.17 -1.06 -14.77
CA GLU A 47 18.80 -2.26 -15.34
C GLU A 47 18.54 -3.48 -14.46
N ILE A 48 18.74 -3.38 -13.16
CA ILE A 48 18.40 -4.45 -12.20
C ILE A 48 16.90 -4.77 -12.25
N GLU A 49 16.04 -3.75 -12.26
CA GLU A 49 14.59 -3.98 -12.37
C GLU A 49 14.22 -4.74 -13.65
N ASN A 50 14.86 -4.42 -14.76
CA ASN A 50 14.63 -5.12 -16.02
C ASN A 50 15.11 -6.57 -15.94
N GLN A 51 16.28 -6.83 -15.36
CA GLN A 51 16.79 -8.19 -15.14
C GLN A 51 15.84 -9.01 -14.26
N ILE A 52 15.39 -8.44 -13.10
CA ILE A 52 14.45 -9.11 -12.20
C ILE A 52 13.14 -9.46 -12.93
N ASN A 53 12.63 -8.56 -13.77
CA ASN A 53 11.37 -8.78 -14.48
C ASN A 53 11.43 -9.89 -15.54
N GLN A 54 12.63 -10.21 -16.06
CA GLN A 54 12.85 -11.28 -17.03
C GLN A 54 13.03 -12.65 -16.38
N LEU A 55 13.27 -12.73 -15.06
CA LEU A 55 13.46 -13.98 -14.33
C LEU A 55 12.15 -14.63 -13.94
N GLU A 56 12.15 -15.96 -13.81
CA GLU A 56 11.06 -16.70 -13.20
C GLU A 56 11.02 -16.51 -11.68
N ASN A 57 9.88 -16.76 -11.05
CA ASN A 57 9.65 -16.41 -9.63
C ASN A 57 10.67 -17.02 -8.65
N ASN A 58 11.19 -18.22 -8.93
CA ASN A 58 12.19 -18.86 -8.08
C ASN A 58 13.57 -18.19 -8.23
N ASP A 59 13.92 -17.82 -9.46
CA ASP A 59 15.20 -17.19 -9.76
C ASP A 59 15.24 -15.74 -9.30
N LYS A 60 14.09 -15.05 -9.27
CA LYS A 60 13.98 -13.69 -8.70
C LYS A 60 14.48 -13.62 -7.27
N LYS A 61 14.07 -14.58 -6.42
CA LYS A 61 14.48 -14.60 -5.01
C LYS A 61 15.99 -14.77 -4.89
N ASN A 62 16.54 -15.77 -5.58
CA ASN A 62 17.96 -16.05 -5.57
C ASN A 62 18.80 -14.86 -6.08
N PHE A 63 18.33 -14.21 -7.16
CA PHE A 63 18.99 -13.04 -7.71
C PHE A 63 18.98 -11.86 -6.73
N MET A 64 17.83 -11.57 -6.10
CA MET A 64 17.71 -10.50 -5.12
C MET A 64 18.59 -10.75 -3.89
N GLU A 65 18.68 -11.98 -3.40
CA GLU A 65 19.58 -12.38 -2.30
C GLU A 65 21.06 -12.19 -2.67
N LEU A 66 21.48 -12.62 -3.85
CA LEU A 66 22.85 -12.44 -4.35
C LEU A 66 23.24 -10.96 -4.47
N MET A 67 22.29 -10.10 -4.84
CA MET A 67 22.49 -8.65 -4.98
C MET A 67 22.28 -7.88 -3.67
N ASN A 68 21.97 -8.55 -2.55
CA ASN A 68 21.58 -7.91 -1.28
C ASN A 68 20.42 -6.93 -1.43
N ILE A 69 19.44 -7.24 -2.27
CA ILE A 69 18.25 -6.42 -2.51
C ILE A 69 17.08 -7.03 -1.73
N GLU A 70 16.62 -6.37 -0.68
CA GLU A 70 15.47 -6.82 0.11
C GLU A 70 14.14 -6.62 -0.65
N LYS A 71 14.01 -5.54 -1.38
CA LYS A 71 12.81 -5.15 -2.14
C LYS A 71 13.20 -4.53 -3.47
N THR A 72 12.40 -4.79 -4.50
CA THR A 72 12.57 -4.11 -5.79
C THR A 72 12.37 -2.60 -5.67
N GLY A 73 13.00 -1.83 -6.54
CA GLY A 73 12.83 -0.38 -6.57
C GLY A 73 11.38 0.03 -6.83
N LEU A 74 10.63 -0.79 -7.60
CA LEU A 74 9.19 -0.59 -7.79
C LEU A 74 8.42 -0.71 -6.47
N ASN A 75 8.72 -1.73 -5.65
CA ASN A 75 8.07 -1.89 -4.35
C ASN A 75 8.39 -0.73 -3.41
N TYR A 76 9.64 -0.27 -3.37
CA TYR A 76 10.03 0.94 -2.64
C TYR A 76 9.27 2.18 -3.12
N LEU A 77 9.12 2.34 -4.43
CA LEU A 77 8.38 3.46 -5.02
C LEU A 77 6.92 3.45 -4.58
N ILE A 78 6.27 2.29 -4.62
CA ILE A 78 4.87 2.11 -4.19
C ILE A 78 4.74 2.46 -2.70
N GLU A 79 5.53 1.85 -1.83
CA GLU A 79 5.48 2.09 -0.38
C GLU A 79 5.71 3.57 -0.02
N LYS A 80 6.73 4.18 -0.60
CA LYS A 80 7.02 5.60 -0.37
C LYS A 80 5.95 6.52 -0.95
N GLY A 81 5.36 6.16 -2.09
CA GLY A 81 4.24 6.88 -2.69
C GLY A 81 3.00 6.84 -1.80
N TYR A 82 2.62 5.67 -1.30
CA TYR A 82 1.52 5.51 -0.34
C TYR A 82 1.75 6.32 0.93
N LYS A 83 2.94 6.20 1.52
CA LYS A 83 3.31 6.99 2.71
C LYS A 83 3.28 8.49 2.47
N LEU A 84 3.80 8.95 1.32
CA LEU A 84 3.83 10.37 0.96
C LEU A 84 2.43 10.96 0.75
N LEU A 85 1.50 10.14 0.25
CA LEU A 85 0.11 10.52 -0.02
C LEU A 85 -0.81 10.24 1.17
N GLU A 86 -0.28 9.67 2.25
CA GLU A 86 -1.03 9.25 3.44
C GLU A 86 -2.18 8.30 3.05
N LEU A 87 -1.84 7.26 2.28
CA LEU A 87 -2.80 6.26 1.83
C LEU A 87 -2.62 4.94 2.58
N GLU A 88 -3.74 4.27 2.81
CA GLU A 88 -3.85 2.93 3.37
C GLU A 88 -4.73 2.06 2.48
N THR A 89 -4.56 0.75 2.59
CA THR A 89 -5.31 -0.23 1.80
C THR A 89 -6.18 -1.07 2.71
N PHE A 90 -7.45 -1.21 2.38
CA PHE A 90 -8.33 -2.22 2.95
C PHE A 90 -8.82 -3.17 1.85
N PHE A 91 -9.32 -4.31 2.26
CA PHE A 91 -9.80 -5.34 1.35
C PHE A 91 -11.28 -5.62 1.55
N THR A 92 -11.94 -6.01 0.47
CA THR A 92 -13.22 -6.71 0.52
C THR A 92 -13.01 -8.11 -0.02
N SER A 93 -13.61 -9.10 0.62
CA SER A 93 -13.52 -10.49 0.17
C SER A 93 -14.90 -11.14 0.22
N GLY A 94 -15.38 -11.56 -0.93
CA GLY A 94 -16.63 -12.28 -1.13
C GLY A 94 -16.39 -13.61 -1.85
N PRO A 95 -17.46 -14.38 -2.08
CA PRO A 95 -17.36 -15.66 -2.80
C PRO A 95 -16.88 -15.52 -4.25
N GLU A 96 -17.22 -14.41 -4.88
CA GLU A 96 -16.95 -14.17 -6.31
C GLU A 96 -15.71 -13.34 -6.54
N GLU A 97 -15.41 -12.39 -5.63
CA GLU A 97 -14.33 -11.42 -5.82
C GLU A 97 -13.66 -11.05 -4.49
N SER A 98 -12.34 -10.92 -4.54
CA SER A 98 -11.54 -10.24 -3.51
C SER A 98 -10.88 -9.02 -4.12
N ARG A 99 -11.02 -7.84 -3.48
CA ARG A 99 -10.55 -6.58 -4.04
C ARG A 99 -9.88 -5.71 -3.00
N ALA A 100 -8.78 -5.04 -3.43
CA ALA A 100 -8.10 -4.03 -2.65
C ALA A 100 -8.66 -2.63 -2.98
N TRP A 101 -8.84 -1.82 -1.93
CA TRP A 101 -9.35 -0.47 -2.01
C TRP A 101 -8.41 0.49 -1.31
N THR A 102 -8.16 1.62 -1.92
CA THR A 102 -7.28 2.65 -1.35
C THR A 102 -8.11 3.74 -0.67
N VAL A 103 -7.72 4.09 0.54
CA VAL A 103 -8.34 5.12 1.35
C VAL A 103 -7.28 6.05 1.94
N LYS A 104 -7.63 7.26 2.32
CA LYS A 104 -6.75 8.14 3.10
C LYS A 104 -6.56 7.56 4.49
N LYS A 105 -5.36 7.72 5.00
CA LYS A 105 -5.07 7.42 6.40
C LYS A 105 -6.04 8.11 7.33
N ASP A 106 -6.36 7.48 8.45
CA ASP A 106 -7.33 7.96 9.43
C ASP A 106 -8.77 8.13 8.90
N SER A 107 -9.10 7.47 7.78
CA SER A 107 -10.48 7.46 7.27
C SER A 107 -11.37 6.56 8.11
N THR A 108 -12.60 7.03 8.34
CA THR A 108 -13.63 6.24 9.06
C THR A 108 -14.24 5.16 8.16
N ALA A 109 -14.87 4.15 8.77
CA ALA A 109 -15.53 3.06 8.05
C ALA A 109 -16.58 3.53 7.02
N PRO A 110 -17.45 4.54 7.28
CA PRO A 110 -18.34 5.08 6.25
C PRO A 110 -17.60 5.66 5.04
N VAL A 111 -16.49 6.39 5.26
CA VAL A 111 -15.67 6.95 4.18
C VAL A 111 -15.05 5.83 3.34
N ALA A 112 -14.58 4.77 3.98
CA ALA A 112 -14.07 3.59 3.28
C ALA A 112 -15.18 2.88 2.47
N ALA A 113 -16.38 2.73 3.03
CA ALA A 113 -17.55 2.20 2.31
C ALA A 113 -17.89 3.05 1.07
N GLY A 114 -17.76 4.38 1.18
CA GLY A 114 -17.93 5.33 0.08
C GLY A 114 -16.95 5.17 -1.07
N LYS A 115 -15.78 4.55 -0.84
CA LYS A 115 -14.85 4.19 -1.92
C LYS A 115 -15.38 3.11 -2.83
N ILE A 116 -16.26 2.26 -2.33
CA ILE A 116 -16.92 1.21 -3.10
C ILE A 116 -18.10 1.80 -3.86
N HIS A 117 -19.01 2.47 -3.14
CA HIS A 117 -20.17 3.15 -3.70
C HIS A 117 -20.69 4.22 -2.75
N SER A 118 -21.16 5.35 -3.30
CA SER A 118 -21.67 6.48 -2.50
C SER A 118 -22.86 6.11 -1.60
N ASP A 119 -23.68 5.13 -2.01
CA ASP A 119 -24.83 4.71 -1.22
C ASP A 119 -24.41 3.88 0.00
N PHE A 120 -23.26 3.20 -0.07
CA PHE A 120 -22.70 2.49 1.10
C PHE A 120 -22.27 3.46 2.20
N GLU A 121 -21.76 4.63 1.82
CA GLU A 121 -21.43 5.69 2.78
C GLU A 121 -22.68 6.26 3.43
N LYS A 122 -23.69 6.62 2.61
CA LYS A 122 -24.93 7.24 3.08
C LYS A 122 -25.76 6.30 3.96
N GLY A 123 -25.88 5.05 3.53
CA GLY A 123 -26.66 4.01 4.21
C GLY A 123 -25.86 3.21 5.25
N PHE A 124 -24.62 3.61 5.58
CA PHE A 124 -23.74 2.84 6.46
C PHE A 124 -24.38 2.53 7.81
N ILE A 125 -24.39 1.25 8.19
CA ILE A 125 -24.87 0.76 9.48
C ILE A 125 -23.68 0.34 10.35
N ARG A 126 -22.85 -0.61 9.84
CA ARG A 126 -21.68 -1.15 10.52
C ARG A 126 -20.75 -1.85 9.53
N ALA A 127 -19.52 -2.09 9.95
CA ALA A 127 -18.55 -2.92 9.25
C ALA A 127 -18.25 -4.19 10.05
N GLU A 128 -18.30 -5.35 9.40
CA GLU A 128 -17.69 -6.58 9.90
C GLU A 128 -16.22 -6.52 9.50
N THR A 129 -15.33 -6.56 10.48
CA THR A 129 -13.90 -6.27 10.30
C THR A 129 -13.05 -7.43 10.80
N ILE A 130 -12.10 -7.86 10.00
CA ILE A 130 -11.08 -8.86 10.35
C ILE A 130 -9.72 -8.33 9.92
N SER A 131 -8.67 -8.53 10.72
CA SER A 131 -7.31 -8.20 10.27
C SER A 131 -6.85 -9.17 9.17
N PHE A 132 -5.96 -8.71 8.27
CA PHE A 132 -5.42 -9.55 7.20
C PHE A 132 -4.80 -10.85 7.75
N ASP A 133 -3.99 -10.75 8.80
CA ASP A 133 -3.32 -11.89 9.40
C ASP A 133 -4.30 -12.91 9.99
N ASP A 134 -5.31 -12.44 10.72
CA ASP A 134 -6.35 -13.31 11.25
C ASP A 134 -7.13 -14.00 10.12
N PHE A 135 -7.43 -13.28 9.04
CA PHE A 135 -8.18 -13.83 7.91
C PHE A 135 -7.42 -14.94 7.20
N VAL A 136 -6.13 -14.72 6.95
CA VAL A 136 -5.27 -15.73 6.29
C VAL A 136 -5.05 -16.93 7.20
N ASN A 137 -4.72 -16.70 8.47
CA ASN A 137 -4.43 -17.76 9.43
C ASN A 137 -5.66 -18.65 9.73
N ASN A 138 -6.86 -18.10 9.61
CA ASN A 138 -8.12 -18.84 9.82
C ASN A 138 -8.79 -19.30 8.52
N ASN A 139 -8.18 -19.09 7.35
CA ASN A 139 -8.74 -19.47 6.06
C ASN A 139 -10.14 -18.90 5.79
N GLY A 140 -10.36 -17.61 6.08
CA GLY A 140 -11.53 -16.86 5.65
C GLY A 140 -12.57 -16.52 6.71
N TRP A 141 -13.67 -15.94 6.26
CA TRP A 141 -14.71 -15.33 7.09
C TRP A 141 -15.35 -16.26 8.13
N LEU A 142 -15.72 -17.47 7.71
CA LEU A 142 -16.48 -18.39 8.57
C LEU A 142 -15.66 -18.80 9.79
N ASN A 143 -14.42 -19.18 9.58
CA ASN A 143 -13.52 -19.60 10.66
C ASN A 143 -13.15 -18.42 11.56
N CYS A 144 -12.90 -17.24 11.00
CA CYS A 144 -12.68 -16.04 11.80
C CYS A 144 -13.87 -15.72 12.70
N LYS A 145 -15.09 -15.85 12.20
CA LYS A 145 -16.30 -15.66 12.99
C LYS A 145 -16.40 -16.67 14.11
N ASN A 146 -16.20 -17.96 13.81
CA ASN A 146 -16.27 -19.04 14.79
C ASN A 146 -15.18 -18.90 15.89
N ASN A 147 -14.02 -18.39 15.53
CA ASN A 147 -12.89 -18.18 16.44
C ASN A 147 -12.91 -16.81 17.13
N GLY A 148 -14.01 -16.02 17.00
CA GLY A 148 -14.16 -14.74 17.66
C GLY A 148 -13.20 -13.64 17.15
N LYS A 149 -12.66 -13.79 15.94
CA LYS A 149 -11.74 -12.84 15.32
C LYS A 149 -12.42 -11.73 14.51
N MET A 150 -13.70 -11.92 14.22
CA MET A 150 -14.51 -10.91 13.53
C MET A 150 -15.05 -9.89 14.54
N ARG A 151 -14.77 -8.62 14.27
CA ARG A 151 -15.26 -7.48 15.05
C ARG A 151 -16.42 -6.81 14.32
N LEU A 152 -17.29 -6.18 15.08
CA LEU A 152 -18.36 -5.32 14.54
C LEU A 152 -18.02 -3.88 14.89
N GLU A 153 -17.78 -3.09 13.86
CA GLU A 153 -17.30 -1.72 14.01
C GLU A 153 -18.37 -0.71 13.54
N GLY A 154 -18.48 0.38 14.29
CA GLY A 154 -19.43 1.46 14.03
C GLY A 154 -18.88 2.55 13.13
N LYS A 155 -19.60 3.69 13.08
CA LYS A 155 -19.29 4.83 12.21
C LYS A 155 -17.96 5.52 12.54
N ASP A 156 -17.55 5.47 13.80
CA ASP A 156 -16.34 6.15 14.29
C ASP A 156 -15.08 5.28 14.16
N TYR A 157 -15.22 4.05 13.65
CA TYR A 157 -14.09 3.17 13.47
C TYR A 157 -13.13 3.72 12.41
N ILE A 158 -11.89 3.88 12.78
CA ILE A 158 -10.79 4.25 11.87
C ILE A 158 -10.27 2.98 11.22
N VAL A 159 -10.38 2.91 9.90
CA VAL A 159 -9.90 1.77 9.10
C VAL A 159 -8.38 1.69 9.20
N LYS A 160 -7.88 0.48 9.38
CA LYS A 160 -6.44 0.19 9.44
C LYS A 160 -5.96 -0.45 8.15
N ASP A 161 -4.71 -0.20 7.84
CA ASP A 161 -4.05 -0.86 6.70
C ASP A 161 -4.12 -2.39 6.84
N GLY A 162 -4.59 -3.07 5.80
CA GLY A 162 -4.79 -4.51 5.79
C GLY A 162 -6.11 -5.01 6.40
N ASP A 163 -7.01 -4.13 6.85
CA ASP A 163 -8.34 -4.59 7.29
C ASP A 163 -9.12 -5.23 6.15
N ILE A 164 -9.79 -6.35 6.43
CA ILE A 164 -10.75 -6.98 5.54
C ILE A 164 -12.15 -6.63 6.04
N LEU A 165 -12.90 -5.90 5.21
CA LEU A 165 -14.16 -5.25 5.58
C LEU A 165 -15.34 -5.81 4.78
N ASN A 166 -16.44 -6.04 5.48
CA ASN A 166 -17.74 -6.30 4.87
C ASN A 166 -18.75 -5.30 5.43
N PHE A 167 -19.21 -4.39 4.58
CA PHE A 167 -20.08 -3.29 4.99
C PHE A 167 -21.55 -3.70 4.98
N ARG A 168 -22.26 -3.37 6.07
CA ARG A 168 -23.71 -3.47 6.16
C ARG A 168 -24.30 -2.07 6.03
N PHE A 169 -25.19 -1.90 5.09
CA PHE A 169 -25.82 -0.62 4.76
C PHE A 169 -27.29 -0.79 4.43
N ASN A 170 -28.07 0.29 4.57
CA ASN A 170 -29.45 0.38 4.10
C ASN A 170 -29.47 1.12 2.75
N THR A 171 -30.26 0.63 1.82
CA THR A 171 -30.59 1.28 0.54
C THR A 171 -31.75 2.21 0.69
#